data_7faab67c0b154c8a8f88af653d77cf2a
#
_entry.id   7faab67c0b154c8a8f88af653d77cf2a
#
_cell.length_a   1.000
_cell.length_b   1.000
_cell.length_c   1.000
_cell.angle_alpha   90.00
_cell.angle_beta   90.00
_cell.angle_gamma   90.00
#
_symmetry.space_group_name_H-M   'P 1'
#
loop_
_entity.id
_entity.type
_entity.pdbx_description
1 polymer ?
#
loop_
_entity_poly.entity_id
_entity_poly.type
_entity_poly.pdbx_seq_one_letter_code
_entity_poly.pdbx_strand_id
1 'polypeptide(L)'
;IIIAEPQALIGFAGPRVIEQTIGEKLPEGFQRAEFLLEHGFVDQIVKRENMKPVLGRILKMHDHVHPDCRKGKEVRKSDRTEPIPKAGMTEKKAGKKAAEQEPWSEKSLTAWERVCRSRSKERPVGKDYIDILFEDFVELHGDRYYRDDPAIIGGIAYFQGICVTVIAQAKGRTTKENLERNFAMPSPEGYRKARRLMKQAEKFHRPVINFVDTPGAF
;
A
#
# COMPACT_ATOMS: atom_id res chain seq x y z
N ILE A 1 -4.95 13.94 -2.58
CA ILE A 1 -3.53 13.61 -2.33
C ILE A 1 -2.83 14.91 -1.91
N ILE A 2 -2.06 14.87 -0.83
CA ILE A 2 -1.31 15.99 -0.28
C ILE A 2 0.18 15.61 -0.31
N ILE A 3 0.97 16.40 -1.02
CA ILE A 3 2.41 16.19 -1.19
C ILE A 3 3.14 17.40 -0.61
N ALA A 4 4.21 17.16 0.13
CA ALA A 4 5.05 18.20 0.71
C ALA A 4 6.52 18.05 0.27
N GLU A 5 7.28 19.13 0.31
CA GLU A 5 8.74 19.07 0.22
C GLU A 5 9.35 18.72 1.58
N PRO A 6 10.54 18.10 1.62
CA PRO A 6 11.24 17.86 2.88
C PRO A 6 11.37 19.15 3.71
N GLN A 7 11.14 19.03 5.00
CA GLN A 7 11.20 20.12 5.99
C GLN A 7 10.29 21.33 5.70
N ALA A 8 9.34 21.22 4.76
CA ALA A 8 8.37 22.28 4.52
C ALA A 8 7.58 22.61 5.79
N LEU A 9 7.44 23.88 6.09
CA LEU A 9 6.59 24.36 7.19
C LEU A 9 5.17 24.53 6.66
N ILE A 10 4.21 23.81 7.24
CA ILE A 10 2.83 23.77 6.78
C ILE A 10 1.91 24.03 7.98
N GLY A 11 1.26 25.17 8.00
CA GLY A 11 0.32 25.53 9.07
C GLY A 11 -0.33 26.89 8.80
N PHE A 12 -1.42 27.15 9.50
CA PHE A 12 -2.13 28.43 9.42
C PHE A 12 -1.40 29.54 10.20
N ALA A 13 -0.93 29.19 11.43
CA ALA A 13 -0.15 30.09 12.29
C ALA A 13 1.26 29.54 12.46
N GLY A 14 2.25 30.41 12.52
CA GLY A 14 3.63 30.00 12.78
C GLY A 14 3.83 29.47 14.21
N PRO A 15 4.83 28.60 14.44
CA PRO A 15 5.07 27.97 15.75
C PRO A 15 5.18 28.98 16.90
N ARG A 16 5.87 30.11 16.71
CA ARG A 16 6.00 31.15 17.73
C ARG A 16 4.66 31.73 18.18
N VAL A 17 3.73 31.94 17.23
CA VAL A 17 2.40 32.49 17.54
C VAL A 17 1.62 31.49 18.37
N ILE A 18 1.72 30.21 18.01
CA ILE A 18 1.02 29.11 18.73
C ILE A 18 1.59 29.00 20.15
N GLU A 19 2.91 28.95 20.32
CA GLU A 19 3.57 28.88 21.63
C GLU A 19 3.18 30.06 22.54
N GLN A 20 3.13 31.27 21.98
CA GLN A 20 2.68 32.43 22.72
C GLN A 20 1.20 32.37 23.14
N THR A 21 0.36 31.75 22.28
CA THR A 21 -1.08 31.64 22.54
C THR A 21 -1.41 30.58 23.58
N ILE A 22 -0.74 29.41 23.51
CA ILE A 22 -1.01 28.28 24.42
C ILE A 22 -0.14 28.33 25.68
N GLY A 23 0.95 29.10 25.69
CA GLY A 23 1.88 29.22 26.81
C GLY A 23 2.82 28.02 27.01
N GLU A 24 2.87 27.09 26.04
CA GLU A 24 3.68 25.88 26.11
C GLU A 24 4.63 25.79 24.90
N LYS A 25 5.76 25.11 25.08
CA LYS A 25 6.69 24.82 23.99
C LYS A 25 6.14 23.71 23.10
N LEU A 26 6.22 23.92 21.79
CA LEU A 26 5.81 22.93 20.82
C LEU A 26 6.82 21.79 20.70
N PRO A 27 6.39 20.57 20.34
CA PRO A 27 7.28 19.46 20.02
C PRO A 27 8.28 19.83 18.92
N GLU A 28 9.46 19.20 18.97
CA GLU A 28 10.46 19.36 17.93
C GLU A 28 9.91 18.94 16.55
N GLY A 29 10.18 19.75 15.54
CA GLY A 29 9.67 19.49 14.19
C GLY A 29 8.18 19.80 13.98
N PHE A 30 7.48 20.35 14.95
CA PHE A 30 6.06 20.71 14.82
C PHE A 30 5.77 21.50 13.54
N GLN A 31 4.68 21.13 12.84
CA GLN A 31 4.29 21.67 11.52
C GLN A 31 5.30 21.42 10.38
N ARG A 32 6.34 20.63 10.56
CA ARG A 32 7.20 20.19 9.46
C ARG A 32 6.53 19.06 8.68
N ALA A 33 6.92 18.91 7.41
CA ALA A 33 6.37 17.89 6.52
C ALA A 33 6.49 16.48 7.12
N GLU A 34 7.61 16.17 7.76
CA GLU A 34 7.89 14.89 8.41
C GLU A 34 6.92 14.63 9.57
N PHE A 35 6.73 15.65 10.44
CA PHE A 35 5.77 15.58 11.52
C PHE A 35 4.33 15.37 11.00
N LEU A 36 3.97 16.08 9.94
CA LEU A 36 2.63 15.95 9.33
C LEU A 36 2.42 14.62 8.60
N LEU A 37 3.48 14.02 8.08
CA LEU A 37 3.42 12.67 7.49
C LEU A 37 3.16 11.64 8.60
N GLU A 38 3.89 11.70 9.71
CA GLU A 38 3.69 10.81 10.87
C GLU A 38 2.29 10.96 11.47
N HIS A 39 1.81 12.20 11.56
CA HIS A 39 0.47 12.51 12.05
C HIS A 39 -0.65 12.36 10.99
N GLY A 40 -0.35 11.77 9.85
CA GLY A 40 -1.34 11.34 8.86
C GLY A 40 -1.95 12.44 8.00
N PHE A 41 -1.41 13.66 8.02
CA PHE A 41 -1.95 14.79 7.24
C PHE A 41 -1.38 14.88 5.83
N VAL A 42 -0.18 14.37 5.59
CA VAL A 42 0.50 14.39 4.29
C VAL A 42 0.58 12.96 3.74
N ASP A 43 0.39 12.78 2.44
CA ASP A 43 0.52 11.47 1.78
C ASP A 43 1.97 11.12 1.47
N GLN A 44 2.76 12.08 1.01
CA GLN A 44 4.15 11.86 0.59
C GLN A 44 5.01 13.10 0.81
N ILE A 45 6.28 12.86 1.09
CA ILE A 45 7.33 13.90 1.06
C ILE A 45 8.17 13.67 -0.20
N VAL A 46 8.22 14.68 -1.07
CA VAL A 46 8.91 14.60 -2.36
C VAL A 46 9.84 15.79 -2.54
N LYS A 47 11.11 15.55 -2.86
CA LYS A 47 12.06 16.60 -3.20
C LYS A 47 11.60 17.37 -4.44
N ARG A 48 11.88 18.66 -4.51
CA ARG A 48 11.48 19.55 -5.61
C ARG A 48 11.88 19.03 -6.99
N GLU A 49 13.08 18.50 -7.12
CA GLU A 49 13.61 17.90 -8.35
C GLU A 49 12.75 16.74 -8.87
N ASN A 50 12.12 15.96 -7.96
CA ASN A 50 11.30 14.81 -8.26
C ASN A 50 9.79 15.15 -8.30
N MET A 51 9.40 16.39 -8.00
CA MET A 51 8.00 16.80 -7.91
C MET A 51 7.27 16.66 -9.24
N LYS A 52 7.88 17.12 -10.33
CA LYS A 52 7.26 17.07 -11.67
C LYS A 52 6.97 15.64 -12.14
N PRO A 53 7.90 14.67 -12.09
CA PRO A 53 7.61 13.29 -12.49
C PRO A 53 6.58 12.62 -11.56
N VAL A 54 6.62 12.87 -10.24
CA VAL A 54 5.65 12.31 -9.30
C VAL A 54 4.25 12.86 -9.57
N LEU A 55 4.10 14.17 -9.71
CA LEU A 55 2.81 14.78 -10.06
C LEU A 55 2.30 14.28 -11.41
N GLY A 56 3.16 14.19 -12.44
CA GLY A 56 2.80 13.66 -13.75
C GLY A 56 2.27 12.23 -13.68
N ARG A 57 2.91 11.36 -12.87
CA ARG A 57 2.46 9.99 -12.63
C ARG A 57 1.10 9.94 -11.95
N ILE A 58 0.93 10.69 -10.87
CA ILE A 58 -0.35 10.77 -10.14
C ILE A 58 -1.47 11.29 -11.04
N LEU A 59 -1.23 12.36 -11.81
CA LEU A 59 -2.24 12.91 -12.72
C LEU A 59 -2.64 11.92 -13.81
N LYS A 60 -1.69 11.17 -14.38
CA LYS A 60 -1.99 10.09 -15.33
C LYS A 60 -2.90 9.02 -14.75
N MET A 61 -2.72 8.68 -13.48
CA MET A 61 -3.57 7.71 -12.76
C MET A 61 -4.98 8.25 -12.48
N HIS A 62 -5.18 9.56 -12.52
CA HIS A 62 -6.48 10.21 -12.38
C HIS A 62 -7.15 10.53 -13.72
N ASP A 63 -6.40 10.51 -14.82
CA ASP A 63 -6.96 10.61 -16.17
C ASP A 63 -7.49 9.22 -16.55
N HIS A 64 -8.81 9.03 -16.49
CA HIS A 64 -9.53 7.75 -16.63
C HIS A 64 -9.23 6.95 -17.91
N VAL A 65 -8.27 7.38 -18.71
CA VAL A 65 -7.87 6.73 -19.94
C VAL A 65 -6.38 6.43 -19.92
N HIS A 66 -6.03 5.18 -19.61
CA HIS A 66 -4.70 4.70 -19.89
C HIS A 66 -4.39 4.92 -21.38
N PRO A 67 -3.20 5.42 -21.78
CA PRO A 67 -2.85 5.70 -23.19
C PRO A 67 -3.12 4.53 -24.12
N ASP A 68 -2.98 3.29 -23.64
CA ASP A 68 -3.24 2.07 -24.41
C ASP A 68 -4.72 1.75 -24.57
N CYS A 69 -5.59 2.21 -23.64
CA CYS A 69 -7.06 2.08 -23.79
C CYS A 69 -7.60 2.99 -24.90
N ARG A 70 -6.92 4.12 -25.22
CA ARG A 70 -7.30 5.01 -26.34
C ARG A 70 -7.08 4.36 -27.70
N LYS A 71 -6.26 3.32 -27.80
CA LYS A 71 -5.93 2.66 -29.09
C LYS A 71 -6.88 1.54 -29.47
N GLY A 72 -8.03 1.41 -28.79
CA GLY A 72 -9.10 0.50 -29.23
C GLY A 72 -8.66 -0.96 -29.43
N LYS A 73 -7.67 -1.44 -28.69
CA LYS A 73 -7.41 -2.87 -28.67
C LYS A 73 -8.55 -3.52 -27.90
N GLU A 74 -9.55 -3.99 -28.64
CA GLU A 74 -10.49 -4.99 -28.11
C GLU A 74 -9.66 -6.09 -27.45
N VAL A 75 -9.78 -6.22 -26.13
CA VAL A 75 -9.27 -7.38 -25.41
C VAL A 75 -10.02 -8.56 -25.99
N ARG A 76 -9.41 -9.28 -26.93
CA ARG A 76 -9.99 -10.46 -27.53
C ARG A 76 -10.28 -11.45 -26.41
N LYS A 77 -11.50 -11.95 -26.37
CA LYS A 77 -11.94 -12.98 -25.41
C LYS A 77 -11.06 -14.24 -25.40
N SER A 78 -10.13 -14.38 -26.37
CA SER A 78 -9.18 -15.49 -26.50
C SER A 78 -7.97 -15.41 -25.54
N ASP A 79 -7.66 -14.24 -24.96
CA ASP A 79 -6.44 -14.06 -24.14
C ASP A 79 -6.63 -14.42 -22.65
N ARG A 80 -7.81 -14.98 -22.29
CA ARG A 80 -8.11 -15.36 -20.91
C ARG A 80 -7.56 -16.71 -20.48
N THR A 81 -6.81 -17.42 -21.31
CA THR A 81 -6.40 -18.81 -21.05
C THR A 81 -4.91 -19.10 -21.20
N GLU A 82 -4.03 -18.12 -21.30
CA GLU A 82 -2.61 -18.42 -21.22
C GLU A 82 -2.10 -18.40 -19.79
N PRO A 83 -1.37 -19.46 -19.36
CA PRO A 83 -0.79 -19.50 -18.03
C PRO A 83 0.31 -18.43 -17.91
N ILE A 84 0.32 -17.72 -16.78
CA ILE A 84 1.32 -16.70 -16.42
C ILE A 84 2.73 -17.25 -16.67
N PRO A 85 3.58 -16.59 -17.50
CA PRO A 85 4.96 -17.03 -17.70
C PRO A 85 5.69 -17.03 -16.36
N LYS A 86 6.30 -18.16 -15.99
CA LYS A 86 7.17 -18.24 -14.83
C LYS A 86 8.33 -17.28 -15.04
N ALA A 87 8.37 -16.18 -14.30
CA ALA A 87 9.50 -15.27 -14.25
C ALA A 87 10.75 -16.06 -13.86
N GLY A 88 11.80 -15.97 -14.67
CA GLY A 88 13.02 -16.76 -14.56
C GLY A 88 13.70 -16.59 -13.21
N MET A 89 13.62 -17.61 -12.38
CA MET A 89 14.51 -17.80 -11.24
C MET A 89 15.79 -18.43 -11.75
N THR A 90 16.89 -17.69 -11.69
CA THR A 90 18.23 -18.23 -11.90
C THR A 90 18.50 -19.36 -10.89
N GLU A 91 18.69 -20.56 -11.42
CA GLU A 91 19.04 -21.74 -10.64
C GLU A 91 20.39 -21.54 -9.96
N LYS A 92 20.38 -21.39 -8.62
CA LYS A 92 21.54 -21.76 -7.78
C LYS A 92 21.33 -23.18 -7.27
N LYS A 93 22.15 -24.10 -7.80
CA LYS A 93 22.25 -25.47 -7.33
C LYS A 93 22.50 -25.51 -5.83
N ALA A 94 21.54 -25.99 -5.07
CA ALA A 94 21.75 -26.57 -3.74
C ALA A 94 20.85 -27.81 -3.64
N GLY A 95 21.50 -28.99 -3.70
CA GLY A 95 20.79 -30.24 -3.63
C GLY A 95 20.16 -30.47 -2.26
N LYS A 96 18.86 -30.57 -2.24
CA LYS A 96 18.04 -31.35 -1.31
C LYS A 96 16.76 -31.71 -2.05
N LYS A 97 16.40 -33.01 -2.00
CA LYS A 97 15.23 -33.58 -2.65
C LYS A 97 14.01 -32.71 -2.43
N ALA A 98 13.53 -32.05 -3.49
CA ALA A 98 12.22 -31.44 -3.52
C ALA A 98 11.19 -32.54 -3.39
N ALA A 99 10.41 -32.55 -2.33
CA ALA A 99 9.19 -33.31 -2.26
C ALA A 99 8.29 -32.80 -3.40
N GLU A 100 7.88 -33.68 -4.30
CA GLU A 100 6.91 -33.39 -5.35
C GLU A 100 5.66 -32.82 -4.70
N GLN A 101 5.43 -31.53 -4.91
CA GLN A 101 4.19 -30.88 -4.49
C GLN A 101 3.11 -31.32 -5.49
N GLU A 102 2.23 -32.22 -5.04
CA GLU A 102 1.04 -32.59 -5.80
C GLU A 102 0.23 -31.31 -6.14
N PRO A 103 -0.34 -31.26 -7.38
CA PRO A 103 -1.19 -30.15 -7.74
C PRO A 103 -2.38 -30.09 -6.77
N TRP A 104 -2.80 -28.88 -6.44
CA TRP A 104 -3.87 -28.50 -5.51
C TRP A 104 -5.07 -29.44 -5.57
N SER A 105 -5.02 -30.58 -4.88
CA SER A 105 -6.22 -31.34 -4.58
C SER A 105 -6.92 -30.64 -3.42
N GLU A 106 -8.22 -30.47 -3.51
CA GLU A 106 -9.10 -29.97 -2.44
C GLU A 106 -9.22 -30.97 -1.29
N LYS A 107 -8.11 -31.60 -0.86
CA LYS A 107 -8.09 -32.28 0.41
C LYS A 107 -8.44 -31.24 1.46
N SER A 108 -9.58 -31.42 2.09
CA SER A 108 -10.07 -30.55 3.15
C SER A 108 -9.02 -30.47 4.25
N LEU A 109 -8.25 -29.35 4.26
CA LEU A 109 -7.28 -29.11 5.31
C LEU A 109 -7.99 -29.05 6.65
N THR A 110 -7.44 -29.68 7.67
CA THR A 110 -7.90 -29.52 9.03
C THR A 110 -7.76 -28.05 9.47
N ALA A 111 -8.52 -27.65 10.48
CA ALA A 111 -8.42 -26.29 11.03
C ALA A 111 -7.00 -25.94 11.46
N TRP A 112 -6.28 -26.89 12.04
CA TRP A 112 -4.88 -26.69 12.46
C TRP A 112 -3.93 -26.50 11.28
N GLU A 113 -4.04 -27.27 10.23
CA GLU A 113 -3.23 -27.11 9.02
C GLU A 113 -3.47 -25.74 8.36
N ARG A 114 -4.71 -25.25 8.35
CA ARG A 114 -5.03 -23.89 7.88
C ARG A 114 -4.34 -22.83 8.73
N VAL A 115 -4.35 -22.97 10.06
CA VAL A 115 -3.64 -22.06 10.98
C VAL A 115 -2.14 -22.09 10.72
N CYS A 116 -1.53 -23.28 10.59
CA CYS A 116 -0.12 -23.42 10.29
C CYS A 116 0.26 -22.76 8.95
N ARG A 117 -0.53 -22.98 7.90
CA ARG A 117 -0.34 -22.32 6.59
C ARG A 117 -0.47 -20.82 6.67
N SER A 118 -1.47 -20.30 7.37
CA SER A 118 -1.65 -18.85 7.51
C SER A 118 -0.51 -18.16 8.25
N ARG A 119 0.24 -18.90 9.06
CA ARG A 119 1.40 -18.43 9.83
C ARG A 119 2.75 -18.75 9.20
N SER A 120 2.77 -19.44 8.05
CA SER A 120 4.01 -19.76 7.35
C SER A 120 4.76 -18.51 6.93
N LYS A 121 6.08 -18.48 7.17
CA LYS A 121 6.96 -17.37 6.76
C LYS A 121 7.24 -17.36 5.25
N GLU A 122 7.03 -18.49 4.58
CA GLU A 122 7.27 -18.66 3.14
C GLU A 122 6.08 -18.17 2.30
N ARG A 123 4.94 -17.92 2.94
CA ARG A 123 3.73 -17.46 2.28
C ARG A 123 3.89 -16.01 1.82
N PRO A 124 3.42 -15.65 0.60
CA PRO A 124 3.36 -14.26 0.19
C PRO A 124 2.50 -13.43 1.14
N VAL A 125 2.92 -12.21 1.43
CA VAL A 125 2.19 -11.23 2.22
C VAL A 125 1.63 -10.12 1.32
N GLY A 126 0.76 -9.26 1.85
CA GLY A 126 0.10 -8.21 1.08
C GLY A 126 1.04 -7.35 0.22
N LYS A 127 2.23 -7.02 0.76
CA LYS A 127 3.25 -6.26 0.03
C LYS A 127 3.77 -7.01 -1.20
N ASP A 128 4.00 -8.31 -1.10
CA ASP A 128 4.50 -9.11 -2.23
C ASP A 128 3.47 -9.14 -3.38
N TYR A 129 2.19 -9.24 -3.05
CA TYR A 129 1.13 -9.16 -4.06
C TYR A 129 1.09 -7.80 -4.73
N ILE A 130 1.33 -6.71 -3.97
CA ILE A 130 1.41 -5.36 -4.55
C ILE A 130 2.59 -5.28 -5.51
N ASP A 131 3.76 -5.74 -5.11
CA ASP A 131 4.99 -5.63 -5.91
C ASP A 131 4.97 -6.52 -7.18
N ILE A 132 4.22 -7.63 -7.17
CA ILE A 132 4.17 -8.60 -8.28
C ILE A 132 3.03 -8.29 -9.27
N LEU A 133 1.87 -7.89 -8.77
CA LEU A 133 0.65 -7.80 -9.57
C LEU A 133 0.40 -6.42 -10.15
N PHE A 134 0.98 -5.36 -9.55
CA PHE A 134 0.63 -3.99 -9.89
C PHE A 134 1.83 -3.23 -10.43
N GLU A 135 1.54 -2.34 -11.36
CA GLU A 135 2.50 -1.42 -11.95
C GLU A 135 2.31 -0.01 -11.35
N ASP A 136 3.41 0.74 -11.25
CA ASP A 136 3.41 2.16 -10.82
C ASP A 136 2.72 2.43 -9.47
N PHE A 137 2.82 1.51 -8.51
CA PHE A 137 2.19 1.70 -7.20
C PHE A 137 2.66 3.00 -6.52
N VAL A 138 1.70 3.85 -6.17
CA VAL A 138 1.89 5.09 -5.41
C VAL A 138 1.23 4.93 -4.06
N GLU A 139 2.04 4.73 -3.03
CA GLU A 139 1.55 4.62 -1.66
C GLU A 139 1.03 5.96 -1.15
N LEU A 140 -0.09 5.93 -0.44
CA LEU A 140 -0.74 7.08 0.17
C LEU A 140 -0.87 6.87 1.67
N HIS A 141 -0.36 7.80 2.45
CA HIS A 141 -0.26 7.72 3.89
C HIS A 141 -1.34 8.52 4.63
N GLY A 142 -1.58 8.14 5.88
CA GLY A 142 -2.32 8.90 6.85
C GLY A 142 -3.84 8.78 6.79
N ASP A 143 -4.46 8.99 7.96
CA ASP A 143 -5.90 8.94 8.15
C ASP A 143 -6.60 10.32 8.03
N ARG A 144 -5.84 11.42 8.00
CA ARG A 144 -6.27 12.83 8.01
C ARG A 144 -6.84 13.32 9.35
N TYR A 145 -6.66 12.53 10.42
CA TYR A 145 -7.20 12.91 11.73
C TYR A 145 -6.16 12.87 12.82
N TYR A 146 -5.32 11.84 12.85
CA TYR A 146 -4.45 11.62 13.97
C TYR A 146 -3.08 11.04 13.57
N ARG A 147 -3.06 9.98 12.74
CA ARG A 147 -1.82 9.23 12.51
C ARG A 147 -1.85 8.41 11.22
N ASP A 148 -0.67 7.99 10.75
CA ASP A 148 -0.57 6.88 9.82
C ASP A 148 -0.50 5.55 10.57
N ASP A 149 -0.93 4.46 9.92
CA ASP A 149 -0.86 3.11 10.46
C ASP A 149 -0.09 2.21 9.50
N PRO A 150 1.12 1.73 9.88
CA PRO A 150 1.92 0.85 9.05
C PRO A 150 1.33 -0.55 8.88
N ALA A 151 0.29 -0.93 9.65
CA ALA A 151 -0.44 -2.18 9.45
C ALA A 151 -1.29 -2.17 8.19
N ILE A 152 -1.55 -0.99 7.58
CA ILE A 152 -2.25 -0.85 6.30
C ILE A 152 -1.34 -0.20 5.27
N ILE A 153 -1.03 -0.92 4.22
CA ILE A 153 -0.45 -0.38 2.99
C ILE A 153 -1.60 -0.07 2.04
N GLY A 154 -1.65 1.15 1.53
CA GLY A 154 -2.71 1.52 0.60
C GLY A 154 -2.29 2.61 -0.37
N GLY A 155 -2.83 2.57 -1.57
CA GLY A 155 -2.47 3.51 -2.62
C GLY A 155 -3.21 3.30 -3.92
N ILE A 156 -2.67 3.88 -4.98
CA ILE A 156 -3.17 3.75 -6.35
C ILE A 156 -2.10 3.08 -7.21
N ALA A 157 -2.54 2.27 -8.17
CA ALA A 157 -1.67 1.52 -9.05
C ALA A 157 -2.36 1.20 -10.36
N TYR A 158 -1.63 0.64 -11.32
CA TYR A 158 -2.22 0.00 -12.48
C TYR A 158 -2.25 -1.52 -12.31
N PHE A 159 -3.38 -2.11 -12.68
CA PHE A 159 -3.56 -3.54 -12.82
C PHE A 159 -4.06 -3.84 -14.24
N GLN A 160 -3.21 -4.46 -15.05
CA GLN A 160 -3.50 -4.74 -16.48
C GLN A 160 -4.00 -3.49 -17.23
N GLY A 161 -3.35 -2.35 -17.02
CA GLY A 161 -3.70 -1.09 -17.66
C GLY A 161 -4.89 -0.34 -17.05
N ILE A 162 -5.55 -0.90 -16.04
CA ILE A 162 -6.67 -0.26 -15.33
C ILE A 162 -6.15 0.38 -14.06
N CYS A 163 -6.45 1.67 -13.84
CA CYS A 163 -6.11 2.33 -12.58
C CYS A 163 -7.02 1.83 -11.47
N VAL A 164 -6.42 1.31 -10.40
CA VAL A 164 -7.11 0.73 -9.25
C VAL A 164 -6.63 1.34 -7.93
N THR A 165 -7.44 1.24 -6.91
CA THR A 165 -7.03 1.50 -5.53
C THR A 165 -6.73 0.16 -4.86
N VAL A 166 -5.53 0.04 -4.29
CA VAL A 166 -5.08 -1.17 -3.61
C VAL A 166 -4.98 -0.90 -2.12
N ILE A 167 -5.50 -1.81 -1.32
CA ILE A 167 -5.43 -1.76 0.15
C ILE A 167 -5.02 -3.14 0.63
N ALA A 168 -3.95 -3.22 1.43
CA ALA A 168 -3.45 -4.49 1.94
C ALA A 168 -3.15 -4.40 3.44
N GLN A 169 -3.53 -5.42 4.18
CA GLN A 169 -3.03 -5.61 5.53
C GLN A 169 -1.58 -6.08 5.45
N ALA A 170 -0.70 -5.35 6.14
CA ALA A 170 0.73 -5.47 6.00
C ALA A 170 1.35 -6.34 7.09
N LYS A 171 1.37 -7.64 6.87
CA LYS A 171 2.11 -8.57 7.73
C LYS A 171 3.61 -8.45 7.46
N GLY A 172 4.43 -8.45 8.51
CA GLY A 172 5.89 -8.47 8.41
C GLY A 172 6.43 -9.89 8.22
N ARG A 173 7.64 -9.99 7.68
CA ARG A 173 8.39 -11.26 7.58
C ARG A 173 9.29 -11.51 8.79
N THR A 174 9.79 -10.45 9.39
CA THR A 174 10.62 -10.49 10.60
C THR A 174 9.81 -10.13 11.84
N THR A 175 10.31 -10.53 13.02
CA THR A 175 9.68 -10.15 14.28
C THR A 175 9.64 -8.63 14.46
N LYS A 176 10.71 -7.93 14.05
CA LYS A 176 10.78 -6.47 14.10
C LYS A 176 9.70 -5.82 13.25
N GLU A 177 9.59 -6.21 11.99
CA GLU A 177 8.54 -5.71 11.08
C GLU A 177 7.13 -6.01 11.60
N ASN A 178 6.92 -7.19 12.20
CA ASN A 178 5.63 -7.53 12.78
C ASN A 178 5.28 -6.65 13.98
N LEU A 179 6.26 -6.31 14.84
CA LEU A 179 6.05 -5.37 15.93
C LEU A 179 5.72 -3.97 15.42
N GLU A 180 6.47 -3.46 14.44
CA GLU A 180 6.22 -2.15 13.82
C GLU A 180 4.82 -2.05 13.18
N ARG A 181 4.32 -3.16 12.64
CA ARG A 181 3.02 -3.27 11.94
C ARG A 181 1.92 -3.86 12.82
N ASN A 182 2.13 -3.90 14.14
CA ASN A 182 1.20 -4.50 15.09
C ASN A 182 0.65 -5.86 14.63
N PHE A 183 1.51 -6.73 14.09
CA PHE A 183 1.17 -8.06 13.57
C PHE A 183 0.07 -8.05 12.48
N ALA A 184 -0.01 -7.00 11.68
CA ALA A 184 -1.08 -6.73 10.72
C ALA A 184 -2.48 -6.63 11.35
N MET A 185 -2.54 -6.20 12.60
CA MET A 185 -3.78 -5.82 13.28
C MET A 185 -3.93 -4.30 13.20
N PRO A 186 -4.77 -3.76 12.30
CA PRO A 186 -4.89 -2.33 12.14
C PRO A 186 -5.48 -1.66 13.37
N SER A 187 -4.90 -0.52 13.75
CA SER A 187 -5.47 0.40 14.72
C SER A 187 -6.63 1.20 14.08
N PRO A 188 -7.38 1.98 14.85
CA PRO A 188 -8.46 2.81 14.30
C PRO A 188 -8.01 3.73 13.15
N GLU A 189 -6.77 4.19 13.18
CA GLU A 189 -6.14 4.99 12.12
C GLU A 189 -6.04 4.23 10.81
N GLY A 190 -5.67 2.95 10.86
CA GLY A 190 -5.60 2.09 9.69
C GLY A 190 -6.95 1.91 9.01
N TYR A 191 -8.00 1.71 9.78
CA TYR A 191 -9.37 1.65 9.24
C TYR A 191 -9.82 2.98 8.65
N ARG A 192 -9.47 4.12 9.27
CA ARG A 192 -9.78 5.44 8.73
C ARG A 192 -8.99 5.73 7.45
N LYS A 193 -7.71 5.33 7.38
CA LYS A 193 -6.89 5.38 6.17
C LYS A 193 -7.54 4.56 5.04
N ALA A 194 -7.89 3.30 5.29
CA ALA A 194 -8.56 2.44 4.32
C ALA A 194 -9.88 3.06 3.83
N ARG A 195 -10.73 3.52 4.74
CA ARG A 195 -11.99 4.20 4.40
C ARG A 195 -11.76 5.45 3.54
N ARG A 196 -10.74 6.25 3.83
CA ARG A 196 -10.37 7.44 3.05
C ARG A 196 -10.01 7.05 1.61
N LEU A 197 -9.21 5.99 1.45
CA LEU A 197 -8.82 5.49 0.13
C LEU A 197 -10.01 4.94 -0.66
N MET A 198 -10.93 4.24 0.01
CA MET A 198 -12.17 3.76 -0.61
C MET A 198 -13.07 4.91 -1.07
N LYS A 199 -13.23 5.97 -0.25
CA LYS A 199 -13.97 7.18 -0.66
C LYS A 199 -13.31 7.91 -1.82
N GLN A 200 -11.97 7.93 -1.87
CA GLN A 200 -11.25 8.48 -3.00
C GLN A 200 -11.45 7.61 -4.26
N ALA A 201 -11.47 6.29 -4.12
CA ALA A 201 -11.73 5.37 -5.21
C ALA A 201 -13.15 5.58 -5.78
N GLU A 202 -14.15 5.70 -4.91
CA GLU A 202 -15.53 6.02 -5.29
C GLU A 202 -15.61 7.33 -6.08
N LYS A 203 -15.01 8.41 -5.57
CA LYS A 203 -14.99 9.73 -6.24
C LYS A 203 -14.39 9.68 -7.64
N PHE A 204 -13.38 8.86 -7.86
CA PHE A 204 -12.68 8.73 -9.14
C PHE A 204 -13.05 7.47 -9.91
N HIS A 205 -14.11 6.78 -9.51
CA HIS A 205 -14.65 5.57 -10.16
C HIS A 205 -13.59 4.47 -10.40
N ARG A 206 -12.68 4.29 -9.43
CA ARG A 206 -11.65 3.26 -9.49
C ARG A 206 -12.09 1.98 -8.77
N PRO A 207 -11.85 0.81 -9.35
CA PRO A 207 -12.01 -0.44 -8.63
C PRO A 207 -11.11 -0.49 -7.38
N VAL A 208 -11.58 -1.15 -6.33
CA VAL A 208 -10.83 -1.36 -5.09
C VAL A 208 -10.44 -2.83 -4.97
N ILE A 209 -9.16 -3.10 -4.79
CA ILE A 209 -8.62 -4.44 -4.55
C ILE A 209 -8.10 -4.49 -3.12
N ASN A 210 -8.67 -5.39 -2.31
CA ASN A 210 -8.29 -5.56 -0.91
C ASN A 210 -7.60 -6.91 -0.70
N PHE A 211 -6.43 -6.88 -0.05
CA PHE A 211 -5.75 -8.07 0.46
C PHE A 211 -5.94 -8.12 1.98
N VAL A 212 -6.73 -9.10 2.43
CA VAL A 212 -7.04 -9.28 3.85
C VAL A 212 -6.14 -10.37 4.42
N ASP A 213 -5.26 -10.01 5.33
CA ASP A 213 -4.33 -10.92 5.99
C ASP A 213 -3.99 -10.44 7.40
N THR A 214 -4.91 -10.67 8.32
CA THR A 214 -4.76 -10.27 9.73
C THR A 214 -5.16 -11.41 10.66
N PRO A 215 -4.52 -11.55 11.84
CA PRO A 215 -4.99 -12.46 12.89
C PRO A 215 -6.22 -11.92 13.64
N GLY A 216 -6.49 -10.62 13.56
CA GLY A 216 -7.60 -9.98 14.25
C GLY A 216 -7.59 -8.45 14.11
N ALA A 217 -8.47 -7.80 14.86
CA ALA A 217 -8.49 -6.35 15.03
C ALA A 217 -7.71 -5.94 16.30
N PHE A 218 -7.26 -4.69 16.32
CA PHE A 218 -6.67 -4.06 17.52
C PHE A 218 -7.75 -3.52 18.43
#